data_a7ce271846110abe0cf648259f85fe73
#
_entry.id   a7ce271846110abe0cf648259f85fe73
#
_cell.length_a   1.000
_cell.length_b   1.000
_cell.length_c   1.000
_cell.angle_alpha   90.00
_cell.angle_beta   90.00
_cell.angle_gamma   90.00
#
_symmetry.space_group_name_H-M   'P 1'
#
loop_
_entity.id
_entity.type
_entity.pdbx_description
1 polymer ?
#
loop_
_entity_poly.entity_id
_entity_poly.type
_entity_poly.pdbx_seq_one_letter_code
_entity_poly.pdbx_strand_id
1 'polypeptide(L)'
;QSSNRWKFNRITSKGYCQQSFLDIHDYPEHSELNLRILCSEQVRTALQELTGADQHNLMQSMFFDLNAATPAHQDWYYLDSMPNGYLLAGWFALEDIHEEAGRFYVLPGSHLIDFELNEDEKIANSSYVSKLKAFMADHSEDIYAPALKKGDVLFWNSRTIHGSLETVNPAYSRKSLTAHYLPSSYQFGKRHQSKPKLDIEYFQYAGMKCRMAPLDHKVYSLKNYIKTEVFQFMWEHPKLAKAYSSIKRLIAR
;
A
#
# COMPACT_ATOMS: atom_id res chain seq x y z
N GLN A 1 15.14 16.87 17.47
CA GLN A 1 13.97 16.20 18.03
C GLN A 1 13.46 15.26 16.97
N SER A 2 13.95 14.00 17.00
CA SER A 2 13.42 12.95 16.14
C SER A 2 11.94 12.84 16.43
N SER A 3 11.12 13.13 15.46
CA SER A 3 9.69 13.05 15.63
C SER A 3 9.30 11.64 16.02
N ASN A 4 8.36 11.51 16.90
CA ASN A 4 7.79 10.22 17.32
C ASN A 4 7.09 9.47 16.17
N ARG A 5 7.15 9.95 14.93
CA ARG A 5 6.51 9.35 13.77
C ARG A 5 7.07 7.99 13.37
N TRP A 6 8.36 7.75 13.56
CA TRP A 6 8.93 6.42 13.39
C TRP A 6 8.26 5.36 14.26
N LYS A 7 7.73 5.76 15.42
CA LYS A 7 6.98 4.86 16.29
C LYS A 7 5.61 4.47 15.74
N PHE A 8 5.08 5.22 14.79
CA PHE A 8 3.79 4.90 14.15
C PHE A 8 3.93 4.05 12.90
N ASN A 9 5.11 4.03 12.33
CA ASN A 9 5.41 3.15 11.21
C ASN A 9 5.75 1.80 11.81
N ARG A 10 4.90 0.84 11.58
CA ARG A 10 4.99 -0.50 12.16
C ARG A 10 6.38 -1.09 11.95
N ILE A 11 7.24 -0.95 12.95
CA ILE A 11 8.31 -1.91 13.14
C ILE A 11 7.62 -3.13 13.68
N THR A 12 7.45 -4.14 12.86
CA THR A 12 6.87 -5.39 13.32
C THR A 12 7.94 -6.19 14.03
N SER A 13 7.53 -7.15 14.86
CA SER A 13 8.42 -8.12 15.50
C SER A 13 9.31 -8.90 14.51
N LYS A 14 9.06 -8.78 13.20
CA LYS A 14 9.87 -9.34 12.11
C LYS A 14 10.90 -8.36 11.56
N GLY A 15 11.02 -7.15 12.12
CA GLY A 15 12.08 -6.20 11.78
C GLY A 15 11.92 -5.43 10.48
N TYR A 16 10.74 -5.42 9.87
CA TYR A 16 10.54 -4.60 8.67
C TYR A 16 9.80 -3.29 8.97
N CYS A 17 10.08 -2.29 8.16
CA CYS A 17 9.46 -0.98 8.23
C CYS A 17 8.60 -0.74 6.99
N GLN A 18 7.35 -0.33 7.22
CA GLN A 18 6.46 0.15 6.15
C GLN A 18 6.16 1.62 6.40
N GLN A 19 6.46 2.48 5.41
CA GLN A 19 6.29 3.91 5.54
C GLN A 19 5.63 4.52 4.31
N SER A 20 4.86 5.57 4.51
CA SER A 20 4.42 6.45 3.44
C SER A 20 5.38 7.63 3.33
N PHE A 21 5.94 7.86 2.15
CA PHE A 21 6.94 8.91 1.88
C PHE A 21 6.35 10.18 1.29
N LEU A 22 5.05 10.34 1.30
CA LEU A 22 4.41 11.59 0.91
C LEU A 22 4.58 12.68 1.97
N ASP A 23 5.13 12.31 3.13
CA ASP A 23 5.39 13.21 4.23
C ASP A 23 6.87 13.59 4.30
N ILE A 24 7.21 14.66 3.61
CA ILE A 24 8.59 15.14 3.47
C ILE A 24 9.11 15.92 4.69
N HIS A 25 8.23 16.26 5.66
CA HIS A 25 8.58 17.19 6.72
C HIS A 25 9.48 16.59 7.80
N ASP A 26 9.38 15.28 8.03
CA ASP A 26 10.13 14.64 9.12
C ASP A 26 11.48 14.06 8.71
N TYR A 27 11.63 13.66 7.45
CA TYR A 27 12.83 13.03 6.91
C TYR A 27 13.14 13.54 5.51
N PRO A 28 13.53 14.82 5.37
CA PRO A 28 13.61 15.47 4.07
C PRO A 28 14.59 14.79 3.10
N GLU A 29 15.77 14.35 3.58
CA GLU A 29 16.74 13.68 2.71
C GLU A 29 16.23 12.34 2.17
N HIS A 30 15.62 11.55 3.04
CA HIS A 30 15.06 10.26 2.64
C HIS A 30 13.87 10.43 1.71
N SER A 31 13.00 11.37 1.99
CA SER A 31 11.87 11.73 1.13
C SER A 31 12.32 12.23 -0.23
N GLU A 32 13.35 13.08 -0.27
CA GLU A 32 13.94 13.58 -1.50
C GLU A 32 14.47 12.45 -2.39
N LEU A 33 15.22 11.51 -1.83
CA LEU A 33 15.75 10.36 -2.59
C LEU A 33 14.63 9.50 -3.17
N ASN A 34 13.57 9.27 -2.41
CA ASN A 34 12.41 8.50 -2.89
C ASN A 34 11.65 9.25 -3.98
N LEU A 35 11.41 10.54 -3.83
CA LEU A 35 10.74 11.36 -4.84
C LEU A 35 11.54 11.44 -6.14
N ARG A 36 12.86 11.49 -6.07
CA ARG A 36 13.72 11.43 -7.26
C ARG A 36 13.51 10.16 -8.07
N ILE A 37 13.32 9.03 -7.41
CA ILE A 37 13.00 7.75 -8.07
C ILE A 37 11.57 7.79 -8.61
N LEU A 38 10.61 8.06 -7.73
CA LEU A 38 9.17 7.94 -8.02
C LEU A 38 8.66 8.96 -9.04
N CYS A 39 9.31 10.13 -9.15
CA CYS A 39 8.96 11.19 -10.10
C CYS A 39 9.99 11.36 -11.23
N SER A 40 10.85 10.35 -11.43
CA SER A 40 11.86 10.40 -12.50
C SER A 40 11.23 10.52 -13.89
N GLU A 41 11.99 11.00 -14.86
CA GLU A 41 11.53 11.10 -16.25
C GLU A 41 11.14 9.74 -16.80
N GLN A 42 11.91 8.69 -16.51
CA GLN A 42 11.62 7.32 -16.93
C GLN A 42 10.26 6.82 -16.40
N VAL A 43 9.96 7.12 -15.14
CA VAL A 43 8.65 6.76 -14.54
C VAL A 43 7.53 7.53 -15.22
N ARG A 44 7.69 8.84 -15.45
CA ARG A 44 6.67 9.65 -16.11
C ARG A 44 6.39 9.17 -17.54
N THR A 45 7.45 8.87 -18.30
CA THR A 45 7.33 8.31 -19.65
C THR A 45 6.60 6.97 -19.64
N ALA A 46 6.99 6.05 -18.76
CA ALA A 46 6.31 4.77 -18.62
C ALA A 46 4.82 4.92 -18.25
N LEU A 47 4.49 5.83 -17.34
CA LEU A 47 3.11 6.12 -16.96
C LEU A 47 2.31 6.69 -18.16
N GLN A 48 2.91 7.56 -18.94
CA GLN A 48 2.29 8.12 -20.15
C GLN A 48 2.03 7.03 -21.19
N GLU A 49 2.97 6.15 -21.43
CA GLU A 49 2.81 5.02 -22.36
C GLU A 49 1.72 4.03 -21.90
N LEU A 50 1.67 3.76 -20.60
CA LEU A 50 0.70 2.81 -20.03
C LEU A 50 -0.73 3.34 -20.00
N THR A 51 -0.92 4.65 -19.82
CA THR A 51 -2.24 5.24 -19.60
C THR A 51 -2.73 6.10 -20.75
N GLY A 52 -1.83 6.58 -21.63
CA GLY A 52 -2.11 7.60 -22.62
C GLY A 52 -2.32 9.01 -22.05
N ALA A 53 -2.14 9.22 -20.75
CA ALA A 53 -2.31 10.51 -20.10
C ALA A 53 -0.97 11.25 -19.99
N ASP A 54 -0.95 12.55 -20.31
CA ASP A 54 0.28 13.35 -20.28
C ASP A 54 0.79 13.62 -18.87
N GLN A 55 -0.10 13.67 -17.89
CA GLN A 55 0.25 14.03 -16.52
C GLN A 55 -0.36 13.09 -15.51
N HIS A 56 0.42 12.79 -14.47
CA HIS A 56 0.02 11.95 -13.36
C HIS A 56 0.32 12.63 -12.03
N ASN A 57 -0.50 12.30 -11.04
CA ASN A 57 -0.30 12.70 -9.65
C ASN A 57 0.21 11.49 -8.86
N LEU A 58 1.26 11.67 -8.06
CA LEU A 58 1.70 10.69 -7.08
C LEU A 58 0.77 10.76 -5.86
N MET A 59 0.01 9.70 -5.63
CA MET A 59 -1.05 9.68 -4.62
C MET A 59 -0.64 9.05 -3.29
N GLN A 60 0.25 8.06 -3.35
CA GLN A 60 0.74 7.34 -2.17
C GLN A 60 2.07 6.70 -2.49
N SER A 61 2.93 6.57 -1.49
CA SER A 61 4.14 5.76 -1.58
C SER A 61 4.42 5.02 -0.28
N MET A 62 5.13 3.89 -0.38
CA MET A 62 5.52 3.07 0.75
C MET A 62 6.91 2.50 0.51
N PHE A 63 7.70 2.42 1.57
CA PHE A 63 8.99 1.75 1.57
C PHE A 63 8.91 0.44 2.34
N PHE A 64 9.62 -0.56 1.84
CA PHE A 64 9.73 -1.87 2.48
C PHE A 64 11.20 -2.31 2.53
N ASP A 65 11.69 -2.64 3.70
CA ASP A 65 13.01 -3.28 3.87
C ASP A 65 12.94 -4.78 3.63
N LEU A 66 11.88 -5.40 4.09
CA LEU A 66 11.63 -6.83 4.02
C LEU A 66 10.24 -7.10 3.43
N ASN A 67 9.97 -8.35 3.15
CA ASN A 67 8.66 -8.78 2.75
C ASN A 67 7.61 -8.51 3.85
N ALA A 68 6.58 -7.74 3.52
CA ALA A 68 5.47 -7.46 4.43
C ALA A 68 4.46 -8.63 4.51
N ALA A 69 4.69 -9.71 3.76
CA ALA A 69 3.76 -10.83 3.60
C ALA A 69 2.33 -10.33 3.25
N THR A 70 2.28 -9.40 2.30
CA THR A 70 1.01 -8.80 1.87
C THR A 70 0.15 -9.86 1.19
N PRO A 71 -1.04 -10.17 1.72
CA PRO A 71 -1.92 -11.15 1.09
C PRO A 71 -2.44 -10.66 -0.26
N ALA A 72 -2.94 -11.58 -1.08
CA ALA A 72 -3.59 -11.24 -2.34
C ALA A 72 -4.70 -10.20 -2.13
N HIS A 73 -4.68 -9.15 -2.94
CA HIS A 73 -5.70 -8.10 -2.93
C HIS A 73 -5.72 -7.34 -4.27
N GLN A 74 -6.71 -6.49 -4.42
CA GLN A 74 -6.81 -5.49 -5.47
C GLN A 74 -6.90 -4.11 -4.80
N ASP A 75 -6.13 -3.15 -5.27
CA ASP A 75 -6.09 -1.80 -4.68
C ASP A 75 -7.45 -1.09 -4.77
N TRP A 76 -8.16 -1.25 -5.89
CA TRP A 76 -9.43 -0.60 -6.15
C TRP A 76 -10.47 -0.81 -5.05
N TYR A 77 -10.34 -1.88 -4.31
CA TYR A 77 -11.24 -2.15 -3.17
C TYR A 77 -11.04 -1.14 -2.04
N TYR A 78 -9.84 -0.61 -1.88
CA TYR A 78 -9.47 0.30 -0.80
C TYR A 78 -9.32 1.75 -1.26
N LEU A 79 -8.72 1.95 -2.41
CA LEU A 79 -8.42 3.26 -3.00
C LEU A 79 -8.37 3.14 -4.53
N ASP A 80 -8.94 4.10 -5.23
CA ASP A 80 -8.93 4.13 -6.69
C ASP A 80 -9.21 5.53 -7.24
N SER A 81 -9.27 5.61 -8.56
CA SER A 81 -9.80 6.74 -9.31
C SER A 81 -11.33 6.79 -9.27
N MET A 82 -11.87 7.92 -9.68
CA MET A 82 -13.29 8.08 -9.96
C MET A 82 -13.45 8.65 -11.38
N PRO A 83 -14.03 7.89 -12.32
CA PRO A 83 -14.49 6.49 -12.18
C PRO A 83 -13.36 5.50 -11.87
N ASN A 84 -13.74 4.33 -11.36
CA ASN A 84 -12.80 3.30 -10.94
C ASN A 84 -11.97 2.70 -12.08
N GLY A 85 -10.73 2.25 -11.77
CA GLY A 85 -9.90 1.46 -12.67
C GLY A 85 -8.80 2.23 -13.40
N TYR A 86 -8.56 3.50 -13.06
CA TYR A 86 -7.52 4.33 -13.69
C TYR A 86 -6.33 4.63 -12.76
N LEU A 87 -6.35 4.12 -11.54
CA LEU A 87 -5.18 4.19 -10.66
C LEU A 87 -4.18 3.12 -11.07
N LEU A 88 -2.94 3.53 -11.27
CA LEU A 88 -1.80 2.64 -11.47
C LEU A 88 -0.95 2.58 -10.23
N ALA A 89 -0.32 1.44 -10.01
CA ALA A 89 0.72 1.30 -9.02
C ALA A 89 2.00 0.76 -9.64
N GLY A 90 3.14 1.08 -9.03
CA GLY A 90 4.45 0.59 -9.41
C GLY A 90 5.20 0.04 -8.20
N TRP A 91 5.82 -1.12 -8.36
CA TRP A 91 6.72 -1.72 -7.40
C TRP A 91 8.16 -1.61 -7.91
N PHE A 92 8.98 -0.86 -7.21
CA PHE A 92 10.34 -0.48 -7.58
C PHE A 92 11.33 -1.31 -6.78
N ALA A 93 12.15 -2.11 -7.45
CA ALA A 93 13.20 -2.87 -6.82
C ALA A 93 14.40 -1.97 -6.48
N LEU A 94 14.74 -1.84 -5.21
CA LEU A 94 15.92 -1.09 -4.76
C LEU A 94 17.19 -1.95 -4.65
N GLU A 95 17.05 -3.24 -4.84
CA GLU A 95 18.09 -4.26 -4.89
C GLU A 95 17.66 -5.39 -5.82
N ASP A 96 18.56 -6.31 -6.12
CA ASP A 96 18.21 -7.56 -6.81
C ASP A 96 17.38 -8.42 -5.87
N ILE A 97 16.17 -8.80 -6.30
CA ILE A 97 15.23 -9.51 -5.44
C ILE A 97 15.47 -11.02 -5.50
N HIS A 98 15.95 -11.56 -4.39
CA HIS A 98 16.19 -13.00 -4.27
C HIS A 98 14.87 -13.79 -4.31
N GLU A 99 14.91 -15.01 -4.87
CA GLU A 99 13.70 -15.85 -4.98
C GLU A 99 13.11 -16.25 -3.63
N GLU A 100 13.95 -16.44 -2.64
CA GLU A 100 13.54 -16.81 -1.28
C GLU A 100 13.11 -15.62 -0.42
N ALA A 101 13.25 -14.37 -0.92
CA ALA A 101 12.89 -13.15 -0.19
C ALA A 101 11.39 -12.86 -0.14
N GLY A 102 10.55 -13.69 -0.77
CA GLY A 102 9.12 -13.46 -0.91
C GLY A 102 8.81 -12.40 -1.97
N ARG A 103 9.05 -12.76 -3.24
CA ARG A 103 8.84 -11.87 -4.39
C ARG A 103 7.45 -11.27 -4.43
N PHE A 104 7.37 -10.05 -4.89
CA PHE A 104 6.12 -9.42 -5.26
C PHE A 104 5.56 -10.11 -6.51
N TYR A 105 4.25 -10.30 -6.56
CA TYR A 105 3.59 -10.92 -7.69
C TYR A 105 2.35 -10.16 -8.13
N VAL A 106 1.97 -10.38 -9.38
CA VAL A 106 0.69 -10.01 -9.96
C VAL A 106 0.03 -11.24 -10.58
N LEU A 107 -1.29 -11.21 -10.71
CA LEU A 107 -2.04 -12.16 -11.50
C LEU A 107 -2.45 -11.49 -12.82
N PRO A 108 -1.76 -11.77 -13.94
CA PRO A 108 -2.05 -11.14 -15.21
C PRO A 108 -3.49 -11.37 -15.66
N GLY A 109 -4.12 -10.34 -16.25
CA GLY A 109 -5.51 -10.42 -16.70
C GLY A 109 -6.58 -10.25 -15.62
N SER A 110 -6.22 -10.34 -14.34
CA SER A 110 -7.18 -10.29 -13.24
C SER A 110 -7.89 -8.94 -13.05
N HIS A 111 -7.38 -7.87 -13.68
CA HIS A 111 -8.05 -6.57 -13.70
C HIS A 111 -9.40 -6.58 -14.44
N LEU A 112 -9.64 -7.59 -15.27
CA LEU A 112 -10.90 -7.81 -16.01
C LEU A 112 -11.95 -8.57 -15.19
N ILE A 113 -11.56 -9.11 -14.03
CA ILE A 113 -12.44 -9.92 -13.20
C ILE A 113 -13.31 -9.03 -12.33
N ASP A 114 -14.61 -9.25 -12.37
CA ASP A 114 -15.55 -8.67 -11.43
C ASP A 114 -16.03 -9.75 -10.43
N PHE A 115 -15.87 -9.50 -9.15
CA PHE A 115 -16.33 -10.40 -8.09
C PHE A 115 -17.83 -10.24 -7.79
N GLU A 116 -18.55 -9.43 -8.55
CA GLU A 116 -20.00 -9.23 -8.44
C GLU A 116 -20.44 -8.97 -6.98
N LEU A 117 -19.79 -8.01 -6.33
CA LEU A 117 -20.11 -7.65 -4.96
C LEU A 117 -21.40 -6.80 -4.93
N ASN A 118 -22.40 -7.22 -4.15
CA ASN A 118 -23.55 -6.37 -3.85
C ASN A 118 -23.16 -5.21 -2.90
N GLU A 119 -24.06 -4.26 -2.63
CA GLU A 119 -23.73 -3.07 -1.84
C GLU A 119 -23.30 -3.41 -0.40
N ASP A 120 -23.94 -4.40 0.23
CA ASP A 120 -23.57 -4.85 1.58
C ASP A 120 -22.23 -5.54 1.57
N GLU A 121 -21.94 -6.36 0.57
CA GLU A 121 -20.65 -7.03 0.39
C GLU A 121 -19.53 -6.05 0.05
N LYS A 122 -19.84 -4.95 -0.63
CA LYS A 122 -18.86 -3.87 -0.85
C LYS A 122 -18.43 -3.22 0.46
N ILE A 123 -19.27 -3.19 1.46
CA ILE A 123 -18.97 -2.65 2.79
C ILE A 123 -18.32 -3.72 3.68
N ALA A 124 -18.77 -4.98 3.56
CA ALA A 124 -18.27 -6.09 4.33
C ALA A 124 -16.96 -6.65 3.75
N ASN A 125 -15.83 -6.17 4.26
CA ASN A 125 -14.48 -6.62 3.83
C ASN A 125 -14.33 -8.16 3.81
N SER A 126 -15.04 -8.88 4.70
CA SER A 126 -15.00 -10.34 4.80
C SER A 126 -15.50 -11.05 3.53
N SER A 127 -16.55 -10.54 2.88
CA SER A 127 -17.10 -11.15 1.66
C SER A 127 -16.15 -11.02 0.48
N TYR A 128 -15.61 -9.82 0.25
CA TYR A 128 -14.60 -9.59 -0.78
C TYR A 128 -13.37 -10.47 -0.58
N VAL A 129 -12.81 -10.49 0.64
CA VAL A 129 -11.63 -11.29 0.97
C VAL A 129 -11.89 -12.78 0.77
N SER A 130 -13.09 -13.27 1.12
CA SER A 130 -13.45 -14.69 0.94
C SER A 130 -13.55 -15.06 -0.54
N LYS A 131 -14.19 -14.23 -1.36
CA LYS A 131 -14.31 -14.44 -2.82
C LYS A 131 -12.93 -14.42 -3.47
N LEU A 132 -12.10 -13.45 -3.11
CA LEU A 132 -10.73 -13.35 -3.62
C LEU A 132 -9.87 -14.55 -3.23
N LYS A 133 -9.97 -15.00 -1.97
CA LYS A 133 -9.22 -16.17 -1.48
C LYS A 133 -9.64 -17.45 -2.21
N ALA A 134 -10.93 -17.66 -2.43
CA ALA A 134 -11.41 -18.80 -3.20
C ALA A 134 -10.89 -18.74 -4.65
N PHE A 135 -10.98 -17.57 -5.28
CA PHE A 135 -10.45 -17.39 -6.64
C PHE A 135 -8.95 -17.67 -6.72
N MET A 136 -8.16 -17.19 -5.77
CA MET A 136 -6.72 -17.42 -5.75
C MET A 136 -6.32 -18.87 -5.51
N ALA A 137 -7.17 -19.66 -4.84
CA ALA A 137 -6.92 -21.10 -4.66
C ALA A 137 -6.94 -21.86 -6.00
N ASP A 138 -7.80 -21.42 -6.93
CA ASP A 138 -7.94 -22.05 -8.25
C ASP A 138 -6.95 -21.49 -9.30
N HIS A 139 -6.27 -20.35 -9.00
CA HIS A 139 -5.41 -19.63 -9.93
C HIS A 139 -3.98 -19.42 -9.38
N SER A 140 -3.54 -20.26 -8.48
CA SER A 140 -2.21 -20.14 -7.86
C SER A 140 -1.06 -20.33 -8.86
N GLU A 141 -1.29 -21.13 -9.90
CA GLU A 141 -0.30 -21.39 -10.95
C GLU A 141 -0.17 -20.26 -11.98
N ASP A 142 -1.16 -19.35 -12.03
CA ASP A 142 -1.18 -18.23 -12.97
C ASP A 142 -0.42 -16.99 -12.44
N ILE A 143 0.16 -17.09 -11.26
CA ILE A 143 0.90 -16.01 -10.62
C ILE A 143 2.18 -15.70 -11.40
N TYR A 144 2.39 -14.43 -11.71
CA TYR A 144 3.63 -13.90 -12.26
C TYR A 144 4.44 -13.17 -11.18
N ALA A 145 5.53 -13.79 -10.75
CA ALA A 145 6.45 -13.26 -9.72
C ALA A 145 7.89 -13.11 -10.29
N PRO A 146 8.18 -12.05 -11.05
CA PRO A 146 9.45 -11.92 -11.75
C PRO A 146 10.65 -11.73 -10.81
N ALA A 147 11.82 -12.15 -11.27
CA ALA A 147 13.09 -11.87 -10.62
C ALA A 147 13.56 -10.46 -10.94
N LEU A 148 12.95 -9.47 -10.28
CA LEU A 148 13.29 -8.07 -10.50
C LEU A 148 14.71 -7.76 -10.04
N LYS A 149 15.45 -7.03 -10.87
CA LYS A 149 16.76 -6.50 -10.59
C LYS A 149 16.65 -5.10 -10.01
N LYS A 150 17.70 -4.65 -9.33
CA LYS A 150 17.77 -3.26 -8.86
C LYS A 150 17.52 -2.28 -10.01
N GLY A 151 16.52 -1.43 -9.84
CA GLY A 151 16.10 -0.44 -10.83
C GLY A 151 14.92 -0.88 -11.69
N ASP A 152 14.55 -2.15 -11.69
CA ASP A 152 13.36 -2.63 -12.37
C ASP A 152 12.10 -2.13 -11.68
N VAL A 153 11.04 -1.92 -12.46
CA VAL A 153 9.72 -1.53 -11.97
C VAL A 153 8.65 -2.44 -12.56
N LEU A 154 7.82 -3.02 -11.72
CA LEU A 154 6.62 -3.72 -12.13
C LEU A 154 5.40 -2.82 -11.90
N PHE A 155 4.73 -2.44 -12.98
CA PHE A 155 3.49 -1.67 -12.92
C PHE A 155 2.26 -2.57 -12.98
N TRP A 156 1.21 -2.17 -12.27
CA TRP A 156 -0.11 -2.84 -12.32
C TRP A 156 -1.26 -1.84 -12.21
N ASN A 157 -2.40 -2.24 -12.73
CA ASN A 157 -3.65 -1.50 -12.57
C ASN A 157 -4.27 -1.78 -11.20
N SER A 158 -4.97 -0.82 -10.61
CA SER A 158 -5.62 -0.96 -9.30
C SER A 158 -6.53 -2.20 -9.17
N ARG A 159 -7.07 -2.70 -10.28
CA ARG A 159 -7.92 -3.90 -10.32
C ARG A 159 -7.13 -5.20 -10.49
N THR A 160 -5.82 -5.14 -10.72
CA THR A 160 -4.99 -6.35 -10.82
C THR A 160 -4.80 -6.96 -9.43
N ILE A 161 -5.06 -8.25 -9.30
CA ILE A 161 -4.75 -9.00 -8.09
C ILE A 161 -3.23 -9.08 -7.94
N HIS A 162 -2.74 -8.72 -6.78
CA HIS A 162 -1.32 -8.73 -6.46
C HIS A 162 -1.08 -9.01 -4.98
N GLY A 163 0.17 -9.32 -4.66
CA GLY A 163 0.56 -9.64 -3.29
C GLY A 163 2.05 -9.99 -3.19
N SER A 164 2.38 -10.73 -2.14
CA SER A 164 3.74 -11.22 -1.92
C SER A 164 3.73 -12.73 -1.70
N LEU A 165 4.67 -13.42 -2.34
CA LEU A 165 4.98 -14.80 -1.99
C LEU A 165 5.49 -14.88 -0.54
N GLU A 166 5.44 -16.06 0.03
CA GLU A 166 6.02 -16.29 1.35
C GLU A 166 7.55 -16.14 1.31
N THR A 167 8.11 -15.63 2.39
CA THR A 167 9.56 -15.57 2.56
C THR A 167 10.06 -16.94 3.00
N VAL A 168 10.88 -17.56 2.17
CA VAL A 168 11.49 -18.86 2.46
C VAL A 168 12.72 -18.67 3.37
N ASN A 169 13.54 -17.68 3.06
CA ASN A 169 14.75 -17.37 3.82
C ASN A 169 14.73 -15.92 4.34
N PRO A 170 14.52 -15.72 5.64
CA PRO A 170 14.43 -14.38 6.24
C PRO A 170 15.76 -13.61 6.29
N ALA A 171 16.87 -14.24 5.91
CA ALA A 171 18.16 -13.55 5.79
C ALA A 171 18.21 -12.61 4.57
N TYR A 172 17.36 -12.82 3.57
CA TYR A 172 17.29 -11.95 2.40
C TYR A 172 16.37 -10.77 2.64
N SER A 173 16.87 -9.58 2.38
CA SER A 173 16.07 -8.35 2.31
C SER A 173 15.23 -8.31 1.03
N ARG A 174 14.23 -7.44 1.02
CA ARG A 174 13.39 -7.14 -0.14
C ARG A 174 13.12 -5.65 -0.21
N LYS A 175 14.21 -4.87 -0.34
CA LYS A 175 14.10 -3.41 -0.35
C LYS A 175 13.40 -2.92 -1.60
N SER A 176 12.31 -2.22 -1.37
CA SER A 176 11.45 -1.75 -2.46
C SER A 176 10.69 -0.48 -2.09
N LEU A 177 10.29 0.24 -3.12
CA LEU A 177 9.29 1.29 -3.03
C LEU A 177 8.03 0.81 -3.75
N THR A 178 6.88 1.19 -3.23
CA THR A 178 5.60 1.08 -3.93
C THR A 178 4.99 2.47 -4.04
N ALA A 179 4.47 2.81 -5.21
CA ALA A 179 3.82 4.09 -5.44
C ALA A 179 2.54 3.92 -6.24
N HIS A 180 1.55 4.77 -5.95
CA HIS A 180 0.28 4.83 -6.67
C HIS A 180 0.20 6.15 -7.44
N TYR A 181 -0.14 6.04 -8.72
CA TYR A 181 -0.21 7.14 -9.66
C TYR A 181 -1.61 7.26 -10.23
N LEU A 182 -2.07 8.49 -10.34
CA LEU A 182 -3.39 8.79 -10.89
C LEU A 182 -3.22 9.76 -12.06
N PRO A 183 -3.75 9.46 -13.27
CA PRO A 183 -3.81 10.47 -14.30
C PRO A 183 -4.51 11.73 -13.80
N SER A 184 -3.94 12.90 -14.05
CA SER A 184 -4.36 14.16 -13.41
C SER A 184 -5.79 14.59 -13.79
N SER A 185 -6.36 14.00 -14.83
CA SER A 185 -7.75 14.22 -15.27
C SER A 185 -8.78 13.51 -14.42
N TYR A 186 -8.38 12.53 -13.61
CA TYR A 186 -9.30 11.77 -12.75
C TYR A 186 -9.27 12.25 -11.30
N GLN A 187 -10.38 12.04 -10.61
CA GLN A 187 -10.49 12.30 -9.18
C GLN A 187 -10.05 11.07 -8.39
N PHE A 188 -9.43 11.30 -7.24
CA PHE A 188 -9.06 10.25 -6.30
C PHE A 188 -10.17 10.02 -5.28
N GLY A 189 -10.44 8.77 -4.99
CA GLY A 189 -11.45 8.39 -4.01
C GLY A 189 -11.13 7.09 -3.29
N LYS A 190 -11.87 6.86 -2.24
CA LYS A 190 -11.96 5.53 -1.63
C LYS A 190 -13.25 4.90 -2.14
N ARG A 191 -13.20 3.64 -2.51
CA ARG A 191 -14.38 2.93 -3.02
C ARG A 191 -15.62 3.03 -2.13
N HIS A 192 -15.44 2.97 -0.81
CA HIS A 192 -16.56 3.05 0.15
C HIS A 192 -17.09 4.47 0.35
N GLN A 193 -16.50 5.45 -0.28
CA GLN A 193 -16.98 6.83 -0.25
C GLN A 193 -17.58 7.11 -1.62
N SER A 194 -18.91 7.24 -1.68
CA SER A 194 -19.65 7.64 -2.88
C SER A 194 -19.31 9.07 -3.35
N LYS A 195 -18.39 9.74 -2.67
CA LYS A 195 -17.93 11.10 -2.99
C LYS A 195 -16.41 11.10 -3.15
N PRO A 196 -15.88 11.82 -4.15
CA PRO A 196 -14.44 12.01 -4.28
C PRO A 196 -13.90 12.71 -3.05
N LYS A 197 -12.64 12.43 -2.71
CA LYS A 197 -11.94 13.19 -1.69
C LYS A 197 -11.52 14.53 -2.29
N LEU A 198 -12.26 15.60 -1.97
CA LEU A 198 -12.07 16.92 -2.58
C LEU A 198 -10.91 17.71 -1.95
N ASP A 199 -10.57 17.45 -0.69
CA ASP A 199 -9.57 18.23 0.06
C ASP A 199 -8.20 17.54 -0.01
N ILE A 200 -7.65 17.41 -1.23
CA ILE A 200 -6.31 16.87 -1.43
C ILE A 200 -5.36 18.01 -1.73
N GLU A 201 -4.43 18.23 -0.83
CA GLU A 201 -3.33 19.16 -1.04
C GLU A 201 -2.19 18.47 -1.79
N TYR A 202 -1.54 19.22 -2.68
CA TYR A 202 -0.44 18.75 -3.48
C TYR A 202 0.73 19.73 -3.39
N PHE A 203 1.93 19.18 -3.47
CA PHE A 203 3.13 19.93 -3.79
C PHE A 203 3.67 19.48 -5.15
N GLN A 204 4.53 20.29 -5.76
CA GLN A 204 5.15 19.98 -7.05
C GLN A 204 6.54 19.39 -6.84
N TYR A 205 6.85 18.31 -7.55
CA TYR A 205 8.17 17.73 -7.59
C TYR A 205 8.48 17.20 -9.01
N ALA A 206 9.57 17.66 -9.62
CA ALA A 206 10.04 17.22 -10.94
C ALA A 206 8.93 17.13 -12.02
N GLY A 207 7.98 18.09 -12.03
CA GLY A 207 6.88 18.13 -12.98
C GLY A 207 5.67 17.24 -12.64
N MET A 208 5.67 16.57 -11.49
CA MET A 208 4.56 15.76 -11.00
C MET A 208 3.93 16.40 -9.77
N LYS A 209 2.60 16.38 -9.66
CA LYS A 209 1.90 16.71 -8.42
C LYS A 209 2.00 15.54 -7.45
N CYS A 210 2.51 15.79 -6.26
CA CYS A 210 2.62 14.81 -5.19
C CYS A 210 1.63 15.17 -4.08
N ARG A 211 0.80 14.22 -3.71
CA ARG A 211 -0.18 14.42 -2.64
C ARG A 211 0.53 14.64 -1.32
N MET A 212 0.16 15.71 -0.64
CA MET A 212 0.58 15.94 0.73
C MET A 212 -0.15 15.00 1.70
N ALA A 213 0.58 14.48 2.68
CA ALA A 213 -0.08 13.81 3.78
C ALA A 213 -0.96 14.83 4.53
N PRO A 214 -2.18 14.44 4.95
CA PRO A 214 -3.03 15.36 5.70
C PRO A 214 -2.31 15.90 6.93
N LEU A 215 -2.28 17.22 7.09
CA LEU A 215 -1.66 17.91 8.24
C LEU A 215 -2.39 17.68 9.58
N ASP A 216 -3.41 16.86 9.60
CA ASP A 216 -4.22 16.51 10.77
C ASP A 216 -3.45 15.73 11.86
N HIS A 217 -2.15 15.96 11.91
CA HIS A 217 -1.21 15.22 12.73
C HIS A 217 -1.32 15.49 14.22
N LYS A 218 -1.84 16.67 14.62
CA LYS A 218 -1.87 17.00 16.06
C LYS A 218 -2.95 16.23 16.84
N VAL A 219 -4.11 16.02 16.25
CA VAL A 219 -5.22 15.27 16.90
C VAL A 219 -5.12 13.77 16.59
N TYR A 220 -4.68 13.44 15.39
CA TYR A 220 -4.45 12.05 14.98
C TYR A 220 -3.30 11.41 15.76
N SER A 221 -2.30 12.18 16.17
CA SER A 221 -1.11 11.68 16.82
C SER A 221 -1.36 11.13 18.22
N LEU A 222 -2.03 11.83 19.13
CA LEU A 222 -2.16 11.38 20.52
C LEU A 222 -3.11 10.18 20.67
N LYS A 223 -4.26 10.20 20.02
CA LYS A 223 -5.25 9.11 20.07
C LYS A 223 -4.73 7.85 19.41
N ASN A 224 -4.05 7.99 18.26
CA ASN A 224 -3.42 6.86 17.60
C ASN A 224 -2.11 6.43 18.28
N TYR A 225 -1.36 7.33 18.87
CA TYR A 225 -0.22 7.01 19.73
C TYR A 225 -0.66 6.08 20.87
N ILE A 226 -1.62 6.51 21.67
CA ILE A 226 -2.15 5.69 22.77
C ILE A 226 -2.67 4.33 22.24
N LYS A 227 -3.40 4.34 21.13
CA LYS A 227 -3.91 3.11 20.51
C LYS A 227 -2.79 2.19 20.03
N THR A 228 -1.72 2.71 19.49
CA THR A 228 -0.58 1.93 19.00
C THR A 228 0.27 1.39 20.15
N GLU A 229 0.54 2.19 21.17
CA GLU A 229 1.26 1.75 22.38
C GLU A 229 0.47 0.67 23.14
N VAL A 230 -0.85 0.86 23.27
CA VAL A 230 -1.74 -0.17 23.86
C VAL A 230 -1.75 -1.44 23.00
N PHE A 231 -1.80 -1.30 21.67
CA PHE A 231 -1.78 -2.46 20.78
C PHE A 231 -0.44 -3.19 20.82
N GLN A 232 0.67 -2.47 20.84
CA GLN A 232 2.01 -3.05 20.97
C GLN A 232 2.19 -3.74 22.33
N PHE A 233 1.78 -3.07 23.42
CA PHE A 233 1.80 -3.66 24.75
C PHE A 233 0.96 -4.95 24.82
N MET A 234 -0.24 -4.94 24.22
CA MET A 234 -1.11 -6.12 24.17
C MET A 234 -0.52 -7.24 23.32
N TRP A 235 0.22 -6.89 22.26
CA TRP A 235 0.92 -7.86 21.41
C TRP A 235 2.09 -8.54 22.14
N GLU A 236 2.85 -7.77 22.90
CA GLU A 236 3.96 -8.26 23.72
C GLU A 236 3.47 -9.08 24.94
N HIS A 237 2.19 -8.89 25.32
CA HIS A 237 1.56 -9.56 26.47
C HIS A 237 0.28 -10.32 26.07
N PRO A 238 0.39 -11.43 25.33
CA PRO A 238 -0.79 -12.12 24.77
C PRO A 238 -1.77 -12.65 25.82
N LYS A 239 -1.30 -12.93 27.06
CA LYS A 239 -2.17 -13.33 28.17
C LYS A 239 -3.08 -12.17 28.61
N LEU A 240 -2.55 -10.94 28.65
CA LEU A 240 -3.33 -9.73 28.97
C LEU A 240 -4.31 -9.38 27.83
N ALA A 241 -3.90 -9.57 26.57
CA ALA A 241 -4.76 -9.39 25.41
C ALA A 241 -6.00 -10.31 25.46
N LYS A 242 -5.81 -11.57 25.84
CA LYS A 242 -6.91 -12.53 26.06
C LYS A 242 -7.83 -12.10 27.19
N ALA A 243 -7.30 -11.68 28.33
CA ALA A 243 -8.08 -11.20 29.48
C ALA A 243 -8.90 -9.94 29.10
N TYR A 244 -8.29 -8.98 28.42
CA TYR A 244 -8.97 -7.76 27.95
C TYR A 244 -10.11 -8.08 26.98
N SER A 245 -9.90 -8.97 26.01
CA SER A 245 -10.95 -9.36 25.06
C SER A 245 -12.11 -10.10 25.75
N SER A 246 -11.84 -10.85 26.80
CA SER A 246 -12.86 -11.52 27.60
C SER A 246 -13.69 -10.54 28.43
N ILE A 247 -13.05 -9.54 29.06
CA ILE A 247 -13.72 -8.45 29.78
C ILE A 247 -14.58 -7.61 28.83
N LYS A 248 -14.08 -7.27 27.66
CA LYS A 248 -14.83 -6.50 26.66
C LYS A 248 -16.10 -7.22 26.18
N ARG A 249 -16.06 -8.55 26.06
CA ARG A 249 -17.25 -9.38 25.75
C ARG A 249 -18.26 -9.44 26.88
N LEU A 250 -17.81 -9.33 28.12
CA LEU A 250 -18.69 -9.31 29.30
C LEU A 250 -19.41 -7.98 29.49
N ILE A 251 -18.74 -6.88 29.14
CA ILE A 251 -19.31 -5.51 29.22
C ILE A 251 -20.25 -5.19 28.03
N ALA A 252 -20.09 -5.89 26.91
CA ALA A 252 -20.92 -5.71 25.71
C ALA A 252 -22.19 -6.60 25.69
N ARG A 253 -22.43 -7.35 26.76
CA ARG A 253 -23.68 -8.07 27.05
C ARG A 253 -24.50 -7.32 28.08
#